data_dfcc34b7efb9a9c0dfe39de5047a33cc
#
_entry.id   dfcc34b7efb9a9c0dfe39de5047a33cc
#
_cell.length_a   1.000
_cell.length_b   1.000
_cell.length_c   1.000
_cell.angle_alpha   90.00
_cell.angle_beta   90.00
_cell.angle_gamma   90.00
#
_symmetry.space_group_name_H-M   'P 1'
#
loop_
_entity.id
_entity.type
_entity.pdbx_description
1 polymer ?
#
loop_
_entity_poly.entity_id
_entity_poly.type
_entity_poly.pdbx_seq_one_letter_code
_entity_poly.pdbx_strand_id
1 'polypeptide(L)'
;MKKHLLFWSILFCNAAVAQTFSGGTGTKSDPYLISNVNDLKELSNMTDTPGADGTQQTYGKFFRLTQDITEPFVGIIGYEGFFKGDFDGGGHCITLNINMPTDNYVGLFGTVKSGAVHDLAVSGSVVGCNYVGGIVANPTNEALLYNLCNYADVKSTSTSMLSCVGGVIGGIISKAEGTMQGATVSCCANYGNVSSDGCALGGVIGYSGQQTGNTISDVANYGFVESSNSKRIAGTIGNPMWNDKVHRIANFGMLSSEDFSGCIGNANPTDIGEIIYDRQMAHSSVSIPAQERNTAELLGEGQKETLGDSWVYADGMLPRPNMNGLENSDIAVLYATPVILADGDKLDSVTKNFRVSLGNVENGKVVWKANNGLVEIQGDGTAIIHGAGTEVLTATYNSASRNVAIIIKGTDGINSINVSRNTGDDVWRNLSGQAVSTPTHGIYIRNGKKVIVR
;
A
#
# COMPACT_ATOMS: atom_id res chain seq x y z
N MET A 1 -57.84 -15.43 65.86
CA MET A 1 -56.52 -15.73 65.32
C MET A 1 -56.49 -15.24 63.91
N LYS A 2 -55.87 -14.04 63.67
CA LYS A 2 -55.72 -13.46 62.33
C LYS A 2 -54.30 -13.80 61.87
N LYS A 3 -54.13 -14.57 60.78
CA LYS A 3 -52.85 -14.87 60.11
C LYS A 3 -52.54 -13.72 59.20
N HIS A 4 -51.43 -13.00 59.46
CA HIS A 4 -50.82 -12.05 58.49
C HIS A 4 -49.95 -12.82 57.54
N LEU A 5 -50.28 -12.80 56.23
CA LEU A 5 -49.44 -13.24 55.18
C LEU A 5 -48.50 -12.05 54.82
N LEU A 6 -47.23 -12.22 55.09
CA LEU A 6 -46.18 -11.30 54.55
C LEU A 6 -45.87 -11.68 53.11
N PHE A 7 -46.21 -10.81 52.18
CA PHE A 7 -45.76 -10.89 50.78
C PHE A 7 -44.33 -10.29 50.68
N TRP A 8 -43.34 -11.14 50.45
CA TRP A 8 -42.03 -10.69 50.09
C TRP A 8 -42.01 -10.43 48.56
N SER A 9 -42.00 -9.17 48.12
CA SER A 9 -41.73 -8.78 46.77
C SER A 9 -40.19 -8.81 46.55
N ILE A 10 -39.75 -9.81 45.81
CA ILE A 10 -38.36 -9.85 45.31
C ILE A 10 -38.25 -8.80 44.21
N LEU A 11 -37.60 -7.69 44.52
CA LEU A 11 -37.24 -6.68 43.57
C LEU A 11 -36.08 -7.26 42.73
N PHE A 12 -36.36 -7.74 41.52
CA PHE A 12 -35.33 -8.01 40.54
C PHE A 12 -34.74 -6.64 40.11
N CYS A 13 -33.65 -6.27 40.72
CA CYS A 13 -32.78 -5.20 40.19
C CYS A 13 -32.13 -5.75 38.93
N ASN A 14 -32.73 -5.49 37.75
CA ASN A 14 -32.03 -5.61 36.51
C ASN A 14 -30.92 -4.53 36.57
N ALA A 15 -29.72 -4.94 36.96
CA ALA A 15 -28.55 -4.14 36.64
C ALA A 15 -28.53 -4.01 35.12
N ALA A 16 -28.93 -2.87 34.61
CA ALA A 16 -28.67 -2.52 33.23
C ALA A 16 -27.12 -2.59 33.08
N VAL A 17 -26.63 -3.64 32.46
CA VAL A 17 -25.25 -3.69 31.99
C VAL A 17 -25.14 -2.49 31.09
N ALA A 18 -24.29 -1.52 31.45
CA ALA A 18 -24.04 -0.36 30.62
C ALA A 18 -23.62 -0.89 29.25
N GLN A 19 -24.38 -0.54 28.23
CA GLN A 19 -24.08 -0.93 26.86
C GLN A 19 -22.76 -0.24 26.51
N THR A 20 -21.70 -1.03 26.35
CA THR A 20 -20.33 -0.50 26.12
C THR A 20 -20.12 -0.09 24.69
N PHE A 21 -20.87 -0.67 23.75
CA PHE A 21 -20.86 -0.33 22.32
C PHE A 21 -22.09 0.49 21.93
N SER A 22 -22.05 1.09 20.75
CA SER A 22 -23.18 1.86 20.21
C SER A 22 -24.45 1.03 19.98
N GLY A 23 -24.39 -0.29 20.11
CA GLY A 23 -25.52 -1.20 20.01
C GLY A 23 -25.10 -2.66 19.86
N GLY A 24 -26.10 -3.53 19.74
CA GLY A 24 -25.93 -4.95 19.50
C GLY A 24 -25.56 -5.76 20.74
N THR A 25 -25.62 -7.10 20.62
CA THR A 25 -25.30 -8.06 21.67
C THR A 25 -24.08 -8.94 21.37
N GLY A 26 -23.40 -8.69 20.22
CA GLY A 26 -22.22 -9.41 19.78
C GLY A 26 -22.50 -10.80 19.23
N THR A 27 -23.75 -11.09 18.86
CA THR A 27 -24.12 -12.32 18.15
C THR A 27 -24.05 -12.08 16.62
N LYS A 28 -24.02 -13.13 15.82
CA LYS A 28 -24.00 -13.02 14.37
C LYS A 28 -25.22 -12.27 13.81
N SER A 29 -26.39 -12.44 14.41
CA SER A 29 -27.63 -11.78 13.99
C SER A 29 -27.80 -10.38 14.58
N ASP A 30 -27.02 -10.03 15.60
CA ASP A 30 -27.07 -8.76 16.32
C ASP A 30 -25.62 -8.40 16.78
N PRO A 31 -24.72 -8.02 15.84
CA PRO A 31 -23.34 -7.74 16.15
C PRO A 31 -23.19 -6.49 17.03
N TYR A 32 -22.12 -6.40 17.79
CA TYR A 32 -21.76 -5.13 18.43
C TYR A 32 -21.53 -4.06 17.39
N LEU A 33 -22.18 -2.91 17.55
CA LEU A 33 -22.12 -1.81 16.60
C LEU A 33 -20.99 -0.86 16.98
N ILE A 34 -20.10 -0.63 16.02
CA ILE A 34 -18.98 0.30 16.11
C ILE A 34 -19.36 1.53 15.28
N SER A 35 -19.52 2.68 15.90
CA SER A 35 -19.94 3.91 15.22
C SER A 35 -19.03 5.11 15.51
N ASN A 36 -18.09 4.97 16.43
CA ASN A 36 -17.19 6.05 16.84
C ASN A 36 -15.88 5.48 17.44
N VAL A 37 -14.92 6.38 17.69
CA VAL A 37 -13.60 6.01 18.21
C VAL A 37 -13.67 5.39 19.63
N ASN A 38 -14.69 5.68 20.44
CA ASN A 38 -14.80 5.10 21.77
C ASN A 38 -15.23 3.62 21.70
N ASP A 39 -16.05 3.24 20.71
CA ASP A 39 -16.37 1.83 20.46
C ASP A 39 -15.10 1.05 20.07
N LEU A 40 -14.19 1.65 19.28
CA LEU A 40 -12.89 1.03 18.95
C LEU A 40 -12.00 0.89 20.18
N LYS A 41 -11.99 1.88 21.08
CA LYS A 41 -11.26 1.80 22.35
C LYS A 41 -11.81 0.68 23.24
N GLU A 42 -13.13 0.56 23.29
CA GLU A 42 -13.79 -0.52 24.06
C GLU A 42 -13.44 -1.89 23.45
N LEU A 43 -13.45 -2.03 22.14
CA LEU A 43 -13.01 -3.25 21.48
C LEU A 43 -11.54 -3.56 21.79
N SER A 44 -10.65 -2.56 21.81
CA SER A 44 -9.25 -2.73 22.23
C SER A 44 -9.17 -3.25 23.68
N ASN A 45 -9.87 -2.62 24.61
CA ASN A 45 -9.93 -3.06 26.02
C ASN A 45 -10.43 -4.52 26.13
N MET A 46 -11.45 -4.87 25.36
CA MET A 46 -12.02 -6.21 25.34
C MET A 46 -11.04 -7.27 24.81
N THR A 47 -10.17 -6.91 23.88
CA THR A 47 -9.13 -7.81 23.34
C THR A 47 -7.96 -8.00 24.31
N ASP A 48 -7.62 -6.97 25.07
CA ASP A 48 -6.43 -6.96 25.92
C ASP A 48 -6.73 -7.44 27.35
N THR A 49 -8.00 -7.53 27.70
CA THR A 49 -8.43 -8.00 29.04
C THR A 49 -9.12 -9.38 28.93
N PRO A 50 -8.52 -10.44 29.48
CA PRO A 50 -9.20 -11.76 29.53
C PRO A 50 -10.51 -11.70 30.34
N GLY A 51 -11.47 -12.51 29.96
CA GLY A 51 -12.69 -12.73 30.77
C GLY A 51 -12.37 -13.32 32.13
N ALA A 52 -13.34 -13.29 33.04
CA ALA A 52 -13.19 -13.81 34.40
C ALA A 52 -12.83 -15.32 34.45
N ASP A 53 -13.12 -16.05 33.40
CA ASP A 53 -12.77 -17.46 33.20
C ASP A 53 -11.44 -17.66 32.45
N GLY A 54 -10.70 -16.58 32.15
CA GLY A 54 -9.45 -16.59 31.39
C GLY A 54 -9.65 -16.74 29.88
N THR A 55 -10.87 -16.72 29.37
CA THR A 55 -11.15 -16.82 27.94
C THR A 55 -10.99 -15.44 27.26
N GLN A 56 -10.67 -15.49 25.95
CA GLN A 56 -10.63 -14.27 25.14
C GLN A 56 -12.04 -13.75 24.89
N GLN A 57 -12.32 -12.52 25.34
CA GLN A 57 -13.69 -11.96 25.34
C GLN A 57 -14.26 -11.77 23.93
N THR A 58 -13.41 -11.60 22.91
CA THR A 58 -13.84 -11.47 21.51
C THR A 58 -14.15 -12.81 20.84
N TYR A 59 -13.86 -13.95 21.49
CA TYR A 59 -14.12 -15.27 20.93
C TYR A 59 -15.62 -15.50 20.66
N GLY A 60 -15.91 -15.82 19.39
CA GLY A 60 -17.30 -16.05 18.94
C GLY A 60 -18.18 -14.79 18.95
N LYS A 61 -17.58 -13.61 19.06
CA LYS A 61 -18.29 -12.33 18.99
C LYS A 61 -18.19 -11.72 17.60
N PHE A 62 -19.22 -10.96 17.23
CA PHE A 62 -19.37 -10.28 15.97
C PHE A 62 -19.43 -8.78 16.22
N PHE A 63 -18.68 -8.04 15.40
CA PHE A 63 -18.58 -6.58 15.44
C PHE A 63 -18.86 -6.03 14.06
N ARG A 64 -19.56 -4.90 13.97
CA ARG A 64 -19.85 -4.27 12.70
C ARG A 64 -19.66 -2.76 12.76
N LEU A 65 -18.84 -2.25 11.85
CA LEU A 65 -18.72 -0.82 11.63
C LEU A 65 -19.98 -0.32 10.90
N THR A 66 -20.54 0.79 11.36
CA THR A 66 -21.84 1.29 10.86
C THR A 66 -21.74 2.59 10.10
N GLN A 67 -20.57 3.23 10.14
CA GLN A 67 -20.23 4.46 9.43
C GLN A 67 -18.72 4.66 9.41
N ASP A 68 -18.24 5.58 8.60
CA ASP A 68 -16.84 5.99 8.60
C ASP A 68 -16.47 6.63 9.95
N ILE A 69 -15.30 6.27 10.47
CA ILE A 69 -14.72 6.89 11.66
C ILE A 69 -13.64 7.86 11.21
N THR A 70 -13.99 9.15 11.17
CA THR A 70 -13.09 10.22 10.74
C THR A 70 -12.23 10.78 11.87
N GLU A 71 -12.66 10.66 13.13
CA GLU A 71 -11.81 10.94 14.30
C GLU A 71 -10.67 9.91 14.36
N PRO A 72 -9.40 10.36 14.39
CA PRO A 72 -8.29 9.42 14.31
C PRO A 72 -8.23 8.44 15.50
N PHE A 73 -8.22 7.15 15.21
CA PHE A 73 -7.95 6.12 16.19
C PHE A 73 -6.44 5.98 16.40
N VAL A 74 -6.00 6.02 17.65
CA VAL A 74 -4.58 6.01 18.03
C VAL A 74 -4.16 4.73 18.75
N GLY A 75 -5.11 3.81 19.03
CA GLY A 75 -4.87 2.54 19.72
C GLY A 75 -4.65 1.38 18.76
N ILE A 76 -4.43 0.21 19.33
CA ILE A 76 -4.32 -1.08 18.62
C ILE A 76 -5.33 -2.06 19.24
N ILE A 77 -6.11 -2.72 18.40
CA ILE A 77 -7.01 -3.79 18.83
C ILE A 77 -6.21 -5.09 18.95
N GLY A 78 -6.11 -5.67 20.13
CA GLY A 78 -5.30 -6.86 20.41
C GLY A 78 -3.80 -6.57 20.48
N TYR A 79 -3.43 -5.52 21.22
CA TYR A 79 -2.05 -5.13 21.47
C TYR A 79 -1.36 -6.07 22.46
N GLU A 80 -1.93 -6.21 23.68
CA GLU A 80 -1.42 -7.12 24.71
C GLU A 80 -2.00 -8.54 24.55
N GLY A 81 -3.18 -8.64 23.93
CA GLY A 81 -3.88 -9.88 23.68
C GLY A 81 -3.94 -10.24 22.19
N PHE A 82 -5.10 -10.70 21.76
CA PHE A 82 -5.38 -10.95 20.33
C PHE A 82 -6.88 -10.87 20.05
N PHE A 83 -7.21 -10.45 18.84
CA PHE A 83 -8.58 -10.47 18.34
C PHE A 83 -8.94 -11.88 17.84
N LYS A 84 -10.08 -12.40 18.27
CA LYS A 84 -10.59 -13.74 17.91
C LYS A 84 -12.06 -13.74 17.50
N GLY A 85 -12.59 -12.56 17.21
CA GLY A 85 -13.96 -12.36 16.74
C GLY A 85 -14.06 -12.29 15.23
N ASP A 86 -15.19 -11.80 14.79
CA ASP A 86 -15.49 -11.45 13.41
C ASP A 86 -15.74 -9.93 13.36
N PHE A 87 -14.92 -9.21 12.60
CA PHE A 87 -15.02 -7.75 12.43
C PHE A 87 -15.40 -7.44 10.97
N ASP A 88 -16.66 -7.05 10.81
CA ASP A 88 -17.22 -6.57 9.54
C ASP A 88 -17.08 -5.05 9.46
N GLY A 89 -16.22 -4.56 8.58
CA GLY A 89 -16.07 -3.12 8.32
C GLY A 89 -17.27 -2.49 7.61
N GLY A 90 -18.23 -3.28 7.13
CA GLY A 90 -19.46 -2.78 6.51
C GLY A 90 -19.26 -1.91 5.29
N GLY A 91 -18.09 -1.93 4.66
CA GLY A 91 -17.73 -1.06 3.56
C GLY A 91 -17.25 0.33 3.99
N HIS A 92 -16.98 0.55 5.27
CA HIS A 92 -16.59 1.84 5.83
C HIS A 92 -15.08 1.97 6.05
N CYS A 93 -14.63 3.20 6.32
CA CYS A 93 -13.23 3.56 6.53
C CYS A 93 -12.98 4.03 7.96
N ILE A 94 -11.86 3.61 8.55
CA ILE A 94 -11.36 4.11 9.83
C ILE A 94 -10.10 4.95 9.58
N THR A 95 -10.11 6.19 10.09
CA THR A 95 -8.92 7.05 10.08
C THR A 95 -7.99 6.64 11.23
N LEU A 96 -6.71 6.41 10.92
CA LEU A 96 -5.69 6.00 11.88
C LEU A 96 -4.68 7.12 12.12
N ASN A 97 -4.19 7.23 13.34
CA ASN A 97 -2.99 8.00 13.69
C ASN A 97 -2.22 7.22 14.76
N ILE A 98 -1.70 6.05 14.35
CA ILE A 98 -0.98 5.14 15.26
C ILE A 98 0.50 5.46 15.16
N ASN A 99 1.11 5.94 16.25
CA ASN A 99 2.52 6.29 16.30
C ASN A 99 3.19 5.62 17.50
N MET A 100 3.68 4.41 17.29
CA MET A 100 4.32 3.55 18.30
C MET A 100 5.68 3.03 17.78
N PRO A 101 6.66 3.93 17.58
CA PRO A 101 7.89 3.64 16.83
C PRO A 101 8.83 2.63 17.50
N THR A 102 8.59 2.26 18.76
CA THR A 102 9.36 1.27 19.52
C THR A 102 8.63 -0.07 19.67
N ASP A 103 7.34 -0.12 19.33
CA ASP A 103 6.49 -1.25 19.60
C ASP A 103 6.41 -2.21 18.41
N ASN A 104 6.17 -3.48 18.72
CA ASN A 104 5.97 -4.54 17.76
C ASN A 104 4.48 -4.82 17.56
N TYR A 105 4.14 -5.47 16.45
CA TYR A 105 2.76 -5.85 16.12
C TYR A 105 1.82 -4.64 16.03
N VAL A 106 2.26 -3.62 15.29
CA VAL A 106 1.55 -2.35 15.16
C VAL A 106 0.68 -2.32 13.89
N GLY A 107 -0.58 -2.03 14.07
CA GLY A 107 -1.61 -1.90 13.03
C GLY A 107 -2.94 -1.56 13.67
N LEU A 108 -4.03 -1.42 12.91
CA LEU A 108 -5.36 -1.30 13.52
C LEU A 108 -5.63 -2.54 14.41
N PHE A 109 -5.28 -3.73 13.92
CA PHE A 109 -5.22 -4.96 14.69
C PHE A 109 -3.78 -5.38 14.89
N GLY A 110 -3.35 -5.60 16.13
CA GLY A 110 -2.05 -6.15 16.48
C GLY A 110 -1.97 -7.62 16.07
N THR A 111 -2.68 -8.49 16.75
CA THR A 111 -2.76 -9.91 16.41
C THR A 111 -4.21 -10.34 16.20
N VAL A 112 -4.47 -10.96 15.04
CA VAL A 112 -5.74 -11.65 14.73
C VAL A 112 -5.48 -13.17 14.77
N LYS A 113 -6.12 -13.88 15.69
CA LYS A 113 -5.91 -15.31 15.89
C LYS A 113 -7.20 -16.09 15.70
N SER A 114 -7.32 -16.88 14.65
CA SER A 114 -8.54 -17.61 14.29
C SER A 114 -9.80 -16.71 14.23
N GLY A 115 -9.62 -15.43 13.94
CA GLY A 115 -10.67 -14.43 13.77
C GLY A 115 -10.81 -14.02 12.31
N ALA A 116 -11.80 -13.20 12.02
CA ALA A 116 -12.02 -12.61 10.71
C ALA A 116 -11.98 -11.08 10.77
N VAL A 117 -11.40 -10.46 9.75
CA VAL A 117 -11.46 -9.01 9.49
C VAL A 117 -11.75 -8.82 8.02
N HIS A 118 -12.84 -8.13 7.72
CA HIS A 118 -13.26 -8.02 6.33
C HIS A 118 -14.08 -6.75 6.02
N ASP A 119 -14.26 -6.48 4.74
CA ASP A 119 -15.06 -5.36 4.22
C ASP A 119 -14.68 -4.02 4.85
N LEU A 120 -13.36 -3.76 5.02
CA LEU A 120 -12.82 -2.64 5.78
C LEU A 120 -11.79 -1.85 4.99
N ALA A 121 -11.93 -0.52 5.03
CA ALA A 121 -10.86 0.40 4.62
C ALA A 121 -10.21 1.09 5.83
N VAL A 122 -8.94 1.47 5.69
CA VAL A 122 -8.26 2.35 6.64
C VAL A 122 -7.52 3.47 5.91
N SER A 123 -7.38 4.64 6.58
CA SER A 123 -6.64 5.79 6.07
C SER A 123 -5.77 6.41 7.17
N GLY A 124 -4.97 7.42 6.84
CA GLY A 124 -4.13 8.11 7.83
C GLY A 124 -2.72 7.56 7.89
N SER A 125 -2.21 7.21 9.09
CA SER A 125 -0.82 6.75 9.25
C SER A 125 -0.64 5.71 10.35
N VAL A 126 0.30 4.80 10.13
CA VAL A 126 0.72 3.76 11.09
C VAL A 126 2.24 3.72 11.15
N VAL A 127 2.81 3.96 12.32
CA VAL A 127 4.25 3.90 12.58
C VAL A 127 4.52 2.90 13.71
N GLY A 128 5.37 1.90 13.44
CA GLY A 128 5.76 0.87 14.40
C GLY A 128 7.23 0.49 14.29
N CYS A 129 7.67 -0.54 15.04
CA CYS A 129 9.03 -1.08 14.98
C CYS A 129 9.09 -2.32 14.09
N ASN A 130 8.80 -3.51 14.63
CA ASN A 130 8.77 -4.76 13.87
C ASN A 130 7.31 -5.20 13.64
N TYR A 131 6.99 -5.93 12.59
CA TYR A 131 5.65 -6.40 12.28
C TYR A 131 4.62 -5.26 12.20
N VAL A 132 4.73 -4.46 11.16
CA VAL A 132 3.87 -3.29 10.96
C VAL A 132 2.97 -3.51 9.75
N GLY A 133 1.67 -3.40 9.97
CA GLY A 133 0.66 -3.45 8.91
C GLY A 133 -0.36 -2.33 9.06
N GLY A 134 -0.88 -1.79 7.98
CA GLY A 134 -1.92 -0.77 8.06
C GLY A 134 -3.19 -1.29 8.76
N ILE A 135 -3.60 -2.52 8.43
CA ILE A 135 -4.81 -3.13 9.01
C ILE A 135 -4.43 -4.19 10.05
N VAL A 136 -3.64 -5.19 9.69
CA VAL A 136 -3.29 -6.29 10.61
C VAL A 136 -1.78 -6.44 10.70
N ALA A 137 -1.21 -6.34 11.88
CA ALA A 137 0.21 -6.58 12.04
C ALA A 137 0.58 -8.06 11.93
N ASN A 138 -0.20 -8.96 12.59
CA ASN A 138 0.08 -10.39 12.62
C ASN A 138 -1.20 -11.25 12.61
N PRO A 139 -1.72 -11.67 11.46
CA PRO A 139 -2.75 -12.70 11.39
C PRO A 139 -2.13 -14.09 11.56
N THR A 140 -2.81 -14.98 12.29
CA THR A 140 -2.31 -16.32 12.61
C THR A 140 -3.44 -17.32 12.83
N ASN A 141 -3.15 -18.63 12.77
CA ASN A 141 -4.10 -19.69 13.07
C ASN A 141 -5.45 -19.56 12.36
N GLU A 142 -5.47 -19.82 11.04
CA GLU A 142 -6.70 -19.76 10.24
C GLU A 142 -7.41 -18.38 10.28
N ALA A 143 -6.67 -17.30 10.54
CA ALA A 143 -7.21 -15.96 10.40
C ALA A 143 -7.74 -15.75 8.97
N LEU A 144 -8.93 -15.15 8.86
CA LEU A 144 -9.58 -14.89 7.59
C LEU A 144 -9.60 -13.39 7.31
N LEU A 145 -8.90 -12.96 6.28
CA LEU A 145 -8.76 -11.55 5.90
C LEU A 145 -9.18 -11.38 4.44
N TYR A 146 -10.23 -10.61 4.20
CA TYR A 146 -10.70 -10.39 2.84
C TYR A 146 -11.37 -9.04 2.67
N ASN A 147 -11.39 -8.53 1.43
CA ASN A 147 -11.94 -7.22 1.10
C ASN A 147 -11.35 -6.12 2.00
N LEU A 148 -10.03 -6.03 2.04
CA LEU A 148 -9.30 -5.05 2.85
C LEU A 148 -8.61 -4.02 1.98
N CYS A 149 -8.79 -2.75 2.30
CA CYS A 149 -8.24 -1.64 1.55
C CYS A 149 -7.43 -0.70 2.46
N ASN A 150 -6.12 -0.60 2.23
CA ASN A 150 -5.27 0.32 2.97
C ASN A 150 -4.98 1.58 2.16
N TYR A 151 -5.33 2.73 2.70
CA TYR A 151 -4.94 4.06 2.21
C TYR A 151 -3.98 4.78 3.15
N ALA A 152 -3.72 4.20 4.34
CA ALA A 152 -2.80 4.78 5.31
C ALA A 152 -1.35 4.61 4.87
N ASP A 153 -0.51 5.59 5.18
CA ASP A 153 0.94 5.45 5.07
C ASP A 153 1.45 4.57 6.23
N VAL A 154 2.25 3.56 5.90
CA VAL A 154 2.77 2.58 6.85
C VAL A 154 4.28 2.68 6.92
N LYS A 155 4.81 2.88 8.12
CA LYS A 155 6.25 3.05 8.34
C LYS A 155 6.78 2.17 9.47
N SER A 156 7.89 1.50 9.23
CA SER A 156 8.69 0.88 10.29
C SER A 156 9.92 1.72 10.59
N THR A 157 10.26 1.81 11.87
CA THR A 157 11.51 2.41 12.35
C THR A 157 12.64 1.39 12.52
N SER A 158 12.34 0.11 12.32
CA SER A 158 13.28 -0.99 12.52
C SER A 158 14.24 -1.15 11.35
N THR A 159 15.51 -1.38 11.65
CA THR A 159 16.53 -1.86 10.70
C THR A 159 16.82 -3.36 10.88
N SER A 160 16.03 -4.04 11.70
CA SER A 160 16.23 -5.45 12.08
C SER A 160 15.95 -6.41 10.93
N MET A 161 16.69 -7.52 10.91
CA MET A 161 16.42 -8.67 10.06
C MET A 161 15.10 -9.39 10.39
N LEU A 162 14.45 -9.05 11.49
CA LEU A 162 13.14 -9.59 11.91
C LEU A 162 11.97 -8.66 11.58
N SER A 163 12.24 -7.49 11.00
CA SER A 163 11.18 -6.55 10.60
C SER A 163 10.38 -7.10 9.41
N CYS A 164 9.07 -7.04 9.53
CA CYS A 164 8.13 -7.44 8.49
C CYS A 164 7.09 -6.34 8.34
N VAL A 165 7.02 -5.72 7.17
CA VAL A 165 6.20 -4.53 6.95
C VAL A 165 5.40 -4.66 5.66
N GLY A 166 4.11 -4.39 5.75
CA GLY A 166 3.23 -4.36 4.58
C GLY A 166 2.12 -3.35 4.74
N GLY A 167 1.62 -2.85 3.63
CA GLY A 167 0.55 -1.86 3.64
C GLY A 167 -0.74 -2.37 4.30
N VAL A 168 -1.09 -3.65 4.11
CA VAL A 168 -2.25 -4.27 4.74
C VAL A 168 -1.83 -5.16 5.90
N ILE A 169 -0.83 -6.04 5.69
CA ILE A 169 -0.41 -7.06 6.65
C ILE A 169 1.10 -6.96 6.89
N GLY A 170 1.51 -6.82 8.14
CA GLY A 170 2.92 -6.79 8.52
C GLY A 170 3.60 -8.14 8.28
N GLY A 171 3.21 -9.17 9.01
CA GLY A 171 3.75 -10.50 8.83
C GLY A 171 2.83 -11.60 9.35
N ILE A 172 2.61 -12.62 8.55
CA ILE A 172 1.87 -13.81 8.95
C ILE A 172 2.85 -14.74 9.68
N ILE A 173 2.99 -14.57 10.98
CA ILE A 173 3.98 -15.28 11.79
C ILE A 173 3.31 -16.13 12.85
N SER A 174 3.64 -17.39 12.80
CA SER A 174 3.25 -18.32 13.83
C SER A 174 4.20 -18.21 15.03
N LYS A 175 3.68 -17.82 16.18
CA LYS A 175 4.36 -18.09 17.46
C LYS A 175 4.18 -19.58 17.75
N ALA A 176 5.27 -20.30 17.77
CA ALA A 176 5.30 -21.75 17.92
C ALA A 176 4.59 -22.24 19.19
N GLU A 177 3.43 -22.86 19.02
CA GLU A 177 2.93 -23.96 19.88
C GLU A 177 1.80 -24.65 19.10
N GLY A 178 2.09 -25.86 18.59
CA GLY A 178 1.13 -26.70 17.89
C GLY A 178 1.17 -26.64 16.36
N THR A 179 0.39 -27.51 15.71
CA THR A 179 0.17 -27.48 14.26
C THR A 179 -0.65 -26.27 13.89
N MET A 180 0.00 -25.23 13.42
CA MET A 180 -0.67 -23.98 13.05
C MET A 180 -1.11 -24.06 11.60
N GLN A 181 -2.38 -23.78 11.38
CA GLN A 181 -2.92 -23.63 10.04
C GLN A 181 -2.67 -22.21 9.51
N GLY A 182 -2.44 -22.08 8.23
CA GLY A 182 -2.17 -20.81 7.57
C GLY A 182 -3.37 -19.87 7.56
N ALA A 183 -3.12 -18.59 7.43
CA ALA A 183 -4.15 -17.59 7.20
C ALA A 183 -4.65 -17.63 5.74
N THR A 184 -5.88 -17.16 5.54
CA THR A 184 -6.44 -16.89 4.22
C THR A 184 -6.52 -15.38 4.01
N VAL A 185 -5.92 -14.90 2.93
CA VAL A 185 -5.91 -13.49 2.55
C VAL A 185 -6.40 -13.37 1.12
N SER A 186 -7.47 -12.62 0.88
CA SER A 186 -8.01 -12.45 -0.46
C SER A 186 -8.63 -11.08 -0.69
N CYS A 187 -8.66 -10.64 -1.96
CA CYS A 187 -9.27 -9.38 -2.37
C CYS A 187 -8.78 -8.19 -1.51
N CYS A 188 -7.47 -7.99 -1.46
CA CYS A 188 -6.87 -6.93 -0.65
C CYS A 188 -6.05 -5.98 -1.54
N ALA A 189 -6.08 -4.69 -1.20
CA ALA A 189 -5.32 -3.68 -1.91
C ALA A 189 -4.62 -2.69 -0.96
N ASN A 190 -3.42 -2.27 -1.36
CA ASN A 190 -2.70 -1.17 -0.73
C ASN A 190 -2.56 0.00 -1.70
N TYR A 191 -2.95 1.17 -1.24
CA TYR A 191 -2.78 2.45 -1.94
C TYR A 191 -1.89 3.42 -1.16
N GLY A 192 -1.62 3.15 0.12
CA GLY A 192 -0.72 3.96 0.95
C GLY A 192 0.75 3.69 0.65
N ASN A 193 1.63 4.62 1.04
CA ASN A 193 3.06 4.40 0.97
C ASN A 193 3.51 3.46 2.08
N VAL A 194 4.48 2.60 1.77
CA VAL A 194 5.04 1.65 2.74
C VAL A 194 6.55 1.84 2.79
N SER A 195 7.10 2.13 3.98
CA SER A 195 8.52 2.38 4.13
C SER A 195 9.15 1.63 5.31
N SER A 196 10.33 1.05 5.08
CA SER A 196 11.11 0.34 6.10
C SER A 196 12.53 0.12 5.65
N ASP A 197 13.49 0.27 6.57
CA ASP A 197 14.87 -0.15 6.37
C ASP A 197 15.17 -1.53 6.99
N GLY A 198 14.13 -2.25 7.39
CA GLY A 198 14.17 -3.62 7.88
C GLY A 198 14.20 -4.67 6.77
N CYS A 199 13.98 -5.94 7.12
CA CYS A 199 14.31 -7.05 6.23
C CYS A 199 13.19 -7.42 5.25
N ALA A 200 11.93 -7.56 5.66
CA ALA A 200 10.86 -8.05 4.80
C ALA A 200 9.82 -6.94 4.58
N LEU A 201 9.79 -6.40 3.38
CA LEU A 201 8.93 -5.28 3.01
C LEU A 201 8.16 -5.63 1.74
N GLY A 202 6.85 -5.52 1.82
CA GLY A 202 5.96 -5.66 0.67
C GLY A 202 4.91 -4.57 0.67
N GLY A 203 4.45 -4.15 -0.49
CA GLY A 203 3.40 -3.15 -0.60
C GLY A 203 2.09 -3.56 0.10
N VAL A 204 1.79 -4.87 0.15
CA VAL A 204 0.59 -5.39 0.84
C VAL A 204 0.96 -6.27 2.02
N ILE A 205 1.86 -7.25 1.84
CA ILE A 205 2.25 -8.21 2.87
C ILE A 205 3.78 -8.20 2.99
N GLY A 206 4.30 -7.93 4.19
CA GLY A 206 5.74 -7.97 4.44
C GLY A 206 6.31 -9.38 4.38
N TYR A 207 5.72 -10.30 5.13
CA TYR A 207 6.19 -11.67 5.27
C TYR A 207 5.03 -12.64 5.43
N SER A 208 5.05 -13.76 4.77
CA SER A 208 4.07 -14.82 4.96
C SER A 208 4.73 -16.06 5.58
N GLY A 209 4.48 -16.24 6.81
CA GLY A 209 5.08 -17.13 7.82
C GLY A 209 5.35 -18.60 7.56
N GLN A 210 5.62 -19.33 8.61
CA GLN A 210 6.65 -20.38 8.66
C GLN A 210 6.24 -21.84 8.51
N GLN A 211 5.05 -22.35 8.71
CA GLN A 211 4.92 -23.81 8.83
C GLN A 211 3.72 -24.45 8.13
N THR A 212 2.63 -23.76 7.98
CA THR A 212 1.48 -24.26 7.25
C THR A 212 1.09 -23.24 6.22
N GLY A 213 1.03 -23.64 4.97
CA GLY A 213 0.87 -22.72 3.85
C GLY A 213 -0.34 -21.80 4.00
N ASN A 214 -0.08 -20.52 3.78
CA ASN A 214 -1.13 -19.53 3.66
C ASN A 214 -1.78 -19.63 2.28
N THR A 215 -3.04 -19.18 2.19
CA THR A 215 -3.69 -18.97 0.90
C THR A 215 -3.81 -17.48 0.66
N ILE A 216 -3.13 -16.97 -0.35
CA ILE A 216 -3.08 -15.55 -0.69
C ILE A 216 -3.51 -15.39 -2.14
N SER A 217 -4.60 -14.68 -2.38
CA SER A 217 -5.10 -14.48 -3.73
C SER A 217 -5.74 -13.11 -3.92
N ASP A 218 -5.73 -12.64 -5.16
CA ASP A 218 -6.41 -11.41 -5.54
C ASP A 218 -5.92 -10.19 -4.75
N VAL A 219 -4.61 -9.95 -4.77
CA VAL A 219 -3.95 -8.93 -3.95
C VAL A 219 -3.17 -7.98 -4.84
N ALA A 220 -3.34 -6.67 -4.63
CA ALA A 220 -2.68 -5.64 -5.42
C ALA A 220 -2.04 -4.54 -4.60
N ASN A 221 -0.86 -4.08 -5.04
CA ASN A 221 -0.22 -2.86 -4.55
C ASN A 221 -0.27 -1.75 -5.60
N TYR A 222 -0.66 -0.56 -5.17
CA TYR A 222 -0.66 0.69 -5.95
C TYR A 222 0.20 1.77 -5.26
N GLY A 223 0.61 1.52 -4.02
CA GLY A 223 1.40 2.44 -3.22
C GLY A 223 2.89 2.40 -3.56
N PHE A 224 3.62 3.36 -3.03
CA PHE A 224 5.07 3.42 -3.14
C PHE A 224 5.71 2.55 -2.05
N VAL A 225 6.65 1.69 -2.44
CA VAL A 225 7.44 0.85 -1.53
C VAL A 225 8.85 1.41 -1.46
N GLU A 226 9.25 1.87 -0.27
CA GLU A 226 10.50 2.57 -0.05
C GLU A 226 11.39 1.89 1.00
N SER A 227 12.66 1.68 0.65
CA SER A 227 13.68 1.19 1.59
C SER A 227 15.08 1.60 1.14
N SER A 228 15.98 1.80 2.10
CA SER A 228 17.41 1.87 1.85
C SER A 228 18.11 0.49 1.92
N ASN A 229 17.38 -0.57 2.33
CA ASN A 229 17.85 -1.94 2.37
C ASN A 229 17.45 -2.68 1.08
N SER A 230 18.21 -3.69 0.68
CA SER A 230 17.94 -4.46 -0.54
C SER A 230 17.46 -5.90 -0.30
N LYS A 231 17.16 -6.30 0.96
CA LYS A 231 16.85 -7.68 1.29
C LYS A 231 15.35 -7.92 1.46
N ARG A 232 14.78 -8.87 0.68
CA ARG A 232 13.40 -9.34 0.79
C ARG A 232 12.37 -8.23 0.62
N ILE A 233 12.62 -7.37 -0.38
CA ILE A 233 11.74 -6.25 -0.69
C ILE A 233 11.09 -6.50 -2.03
N ALA A 234 9.78 -6.29 -2.08
CA ALA A 234 9.01 -6.51 -3.29
C ALA A 234 7.79 -5.60 -3.36
N GLY A 235 7.26 -5.44 -4.56
CA GLY A 235 6.12 -4.57 -4.80
C GLY A 235 4.86 -4.96 -4.04
N THR A 236 4.59 -6.26 -3.84
CA THR A 236 3.35 -6.70 -3.19
C THR A 236 3.60 -7.59 -1.98
N ILE A 237 4.36 -8.68 -2.12
CA ILE A 237 4.68 -9.59 -1.01
C ILE A 237 6.19 -9.67 -0.83
N GLY A 238 6.71 -9.12 0.26
CA GLY A 238 8.14 -9.00 0.51
C GLY A 238 8.87 -10.35 0.59
N ASN A 239 8.32 -11.32 1.30
CA ASN A 239 8.91 -12.65 1.42
C ASN A 239 7.85 -13.74 1.62
N PRO A 240 7.26 -14.30 0.55
CA PRO A 240 6.37 -15.44 0.64
C PRO A 240 7.16 -16.72 0.96
N MET A 241 6.51 -17.69 1.59
CA MET A 241 7.13 -18.96 1.97
C MET A 241 6.83 -20.08 0.95
N TRP A 242 7.70 -21.11 0.95
CA TRP A 242 7.64 -22.23 0.00
C TRP A 242 6.33 -23.02 0.01
N ASN A 243 5.61 -23.05 1.11
CA ASN A 243 4.36 -23.78 1.30
C ASN A 243 3.11 -22.91 1.13
N ASP A 244 3.26 -21.62 0.80
CA ASP A 244 2.14 -20.76 0.50
C ASP A 244 1.52 -21.07 -0.87
N LYS A 245 0.21 -20.79 -0.99
CA LYS A 245 -0.51 -20.77 -2.26
C LYS A 245 -0.71 -19.30 -2.63
N VAL A 246 -0.13 -18.89 -3.74
CA VAL A 246 -0.06 -17.48 -4.12
C VAL A 246 -0.53 -17.30 -5.56
N HIS A 247 -1.71 -16.72 -5.74
CA HIS A 247 -2.35 -16.60 -7.06
C HIS A 247 -2.96 -15.22 -7.28
N ARG A 248 -2.90 -14.73 -8.50
CA ARG A 248 -3.48 -13.45 -8.94
C ARG A 248 -3.00 -12.28 -8.09
N ILE A 249 -1.68 -12.10 -8.09
CA ILE A 249 -0.99 -11.02 -7.36
C ILE A 249 -0.49 -9.99 -8.36
N ALA A 250 -0.70 -8.72 -8.04
CA ALA A 250 -0.25 -7.64 -8.91
C ALA A 250 0.50 -6.54 -8.14
N ASN A 251 1.52 -5.96 -8.78
CA ASN A 251 2.11 -4.71 -8.34
C ASN A 251 1.98 -3.67 -9.46
N PHE A 252 1.26 -2.61 -9.16
CA PHE A 252 1.11 -1.42 -10.00
C PHE A 252 1.78 -0.18 -9.37
N GLY A 253 2.36 -0.36 -8.18
CA GLY A 253 3.04 0.67 -7.44
C GLY A 253 4.53 0.77 -7.77
N MET A 254 5.13 1.86 -7.33
CA MET A 254 6.55 2.12 -7.46
C MET A 254 7.40 1.45 -6.40
N LEU A 255 8.67 1.26 -6.77
CA LEU A 255 9.73 0.81 -5.86
C LEU A 255 10.84 1.86 -5.84
N SER A 256 11.46 2.06 -4.68
CA SER A 256 12.56 3.02 -4.54
C SER A 256 13.90 2.54 -5.14
N SER A 257 13.99 1.28 -5.55
CA SER A 257 15.18 0.69 -6.17
C SER A 257 14.81 -0.33 -7.24
N GLU A 258 15.59 -0.36 -8.32
CA GLU A 258 15.49 -1.36 -9.39
C GLU A 258 15.93 -2.77 -8.95
N ASP A 259 16.67 -2.88 -7.84
CA ASP A 259 17.10 -4.15 -7.25
C ASP A 259 15.98 -4.87 -6.48
N PHE A 260 14.85 -4.21 -6.24
CA PHE A 260 13.72 -4.83 -5.54
C PHE A 260 12.93 -5.73 -6.50
N SER A 261 12.33 -6.76 -5.96
CA SER A 261 11.47 -7.63 -6.78
C SER A 261 10.22 -6.89 -7.26
N GLY A 262 9.91 -6.97 -8.53
CA GLY A 262 8.81 -6.24 -9.15
C GLY A 262 7.45 -6.49 -8.50
N CYS A 263 7.20 -7.71 -8.00
CA CYS A 263 5.92 -8.06 -7.39
C CYS A 263 6.07 -8.86 -6.10
N ILE A 264 6.68 -10.04 -6.13
CA ILE A 264 6.88 -10.87 -4.95
C ILE A 264 8.36 -11.14 -4.72
N GLY A 265 8.78 -11.24 -3.46
CA GLY A 265 10.17 -11.44 -3.08
C GLY A 265 10.67 -12.85 -3.42
N ASN A 266 11.98 -13.03 -3.25
CA ASN A 266 12.72 -14.23 -3.64
C ASN A 266 12.46 -15.39 -2.69
N ALA A 267 11.22 -15.85 -2.59
CA ALA A 267 10.89 -17.17 -2.09
C ALA A 267 10.25 -17.94 -3.24
N ASN A 268 10.27 -19.26 -3.15
CA ASN A 268 9.73 -20.13 -4.18
C ASN A 268 8.50 -20.87 -3.63
N PRO A 269 7.33 -20.24 -3.53
CA PRO A 269 6.10 -20.97 -3.25
C PRO A 269 5.95 -22.10 -4.27
N THR A 270 5.53 -23.27 -3.80
CA THR A 270 5.35 -24.43 -4.69
C THR A 270 4.03 -24.37 -5.46
N ASP A 271 3.08 -23.57 -4.98
CA ASP A 271 1.77 -23.34 -5.60
C ASP A 271 1.64 -21.83 -5.90
N ILE A 272 2.08 -21.45 -7.08
CA ILE A 272 2.17 -20.05 -7.50
C ILE A 272 1.68 -19.90 -8.93
N GLY A 273 0.86 -18.86 -9.18
CA GLY A 273 0.37 -18.52 -10.51
C GLY A 273 -0.18 -17.11 -10.61
N GLU A 274 -0.24 -16.60 -11.84
CA GLU A 274 -0.81 -15.31 -12.20
C GLU A 274 -0.21 -14.13 -11.40
N ILE A 275 1.11 -13.98 -11.44
CA ILE A 275 1.84 -12.89 -10.80
C ILE A 275 2.26 -11.90 -11.89
N ILE A 276 1.83 -10.66 -11.77
CA ILE A 276 2.14 -9.60 -12.73
C ILE A 276 2.66 -8.33 -12.05
N TYR A 277 3.41 -7.53 -12.77
CA TYR A 277 3.74 -6.18 -12.32
C TYR A 277 3.90 -5.21 -13.48
N ASP A 278 3.66 -3.93 -13.19
CA ASP A 278 3.95 -2.82 -14.08
C ASP A 278 5.45 -2.52 -14.04
N ARG A 279 6.18 -2.94 -15.09
CA ARG A 279 7.63 -2.74 -15.15
C ARG A 279 8.04 -1.28 -15.24
N GLN A 280 7.18 -0.45 -15.80
CA GLN A 280 7.45 0.97 -15.95
C GLN A 280 7.27 1.70 -14.62
N MET A 281 6.28 1.29 -13.81
CA MET A 281 6.05 1.84 -12.48
C MET A 281 7.00 1.27 -11.44
N ALA A 282 7.16 -0.04 -11.38
CA ALA A 282 8.06 -0.68 -10.44
C ALA A 282 9.54 -0.35 -10.73
N HIS A 283 9.86 -0.11 -12.00
CA HIS A 283 11.23 0.13 -12.45
C HIS A 283 12.23 -0.95 -11.96
N SER A 284 11.74 -2.19 -11.81
CA SER A 284 12.50 -3.31 -11.28
C SER A 284 13.24 -4.06 -12.39
N SER A 285 14.47 -4.46 -12.10
CA SER A 285 15.24 -5.40 -12.92
C SER A 285 14.99 -6.87 -12.53
N VAL A 286 14.24 -7.12 -11.43
CA VAL A 286 13.99 -8.44 -10.86
C VAL A 286 12.54 -8.85 -11.09
N SER A 287 12.32 -9.75 -12.04
CA SER A 287 10.98 -10.15 -12.48
C SER A 287 10.54 -11.56 -12.06
N ILE A 288 11.41 -12.38 -11.51
CA ILE A 288 11.07 -13.77 -11.17
C ILE A 288 10.40 -13.84 -9.79
N PRO A 289 9.28 -14.54 -9.65
CA PRO A 289 8.55 -15.33 -10.66
C PRO A 289 7.48 -14.54 -11.44
N ALA A 290 7.37 -13.22 -11.26
CA ALA A 290 6.34 -12.39 -11.83
C ALA A 290 6.54 -12.10 -13.34
N GLN A 291 5.43 -11.90 -14.05
CA GLN A 291 5.43 -11.47 -15.44
C GLN A 291 5.40 -9.94 -15.52
N GLU A 292 6.37 -9.37 -16.19
CA GLU A 292 6.39 -7.92 -16.46
C GLU A 292 5.40 -7.54 -17.56
N ARG A 293 4.77 -6.39 -17.39
CA ARG A 293 3.87 -5.76 -18.37
C ARG A 293 4.19 -4.27 -18.47
N ASN A 294 3.97 -3.68 -19.63
CA ASN A 294 3.92 -2.23 -19.73
C ASN A 294 2.59 -1.70 -19.17
N THR A 295 2.57 -0.47 -18.68
CA THR A 295 1.35 0.15 -18.14
C THR A 295 0.19 0.10 -19.13
N ALA A 296 0.45 0.34 -20.43
CA ALA A 296 -0.58 0.32 -21.46
C ALA A 296 -1.23 -1.07 -21.65
N GLU A 297 -0.48 -2.15 -21.40
CA GLU A 297 -0.98 -3.53 -21.48
C GLU A 297 -1.82 -3.93 -20.27
N LEU A 298 -1.75 -3.13 -19.20
CA LEU A 298 -2.46 -3.36 -17.94
C LEU A 298 -3.82 -2.66 -17.89
N LEU A 299 -4.04 -1.64 -18.73
CA LEU A 299 -5.25 -0.83 -18.67
C LEU A 299 -6.46 -1.56 -19.25
N GLY A 300 -7.63 -1.34 -18.65
CA GLY A 300 -8.90 -1.91 -19.08
C GLY A 300 -8.94 -3.41 -18.83
N GLU A 301 -9.47 -4.16 -19.79
CA GLU A 301 -9.62 -5.63 -19.73
C GLU A 301 -8.34 -6.40 -20.14
N GLY A 302 -7.22 -5.71 -20.36
CA GLY A 302 -5.99 -6.31 -20.90
C GLY A 302 -5.42 -7.47 -20.08
N GLN A 303 -5.79 -7.58 -18.81
CA GLN A 303 -5.32 -8.67 -17.92
C GLN A 303 -6.47 -9.57 -17.40
N LYS A 304 -7.65 -9.50 -18.01
CA LYS A 304 -8.83 -10.27 -17.55
C LYS A 304 -8.64 -11.79 -17.67
N GLU A 305 -7.96 -12.25 -18.70
CA GLU A 305 -7.63 -13.67 -18.87
C GLU A 305 -6.63 -14.14 -17.77
N THR A 306 -5.76 -13.27 -17.29
CA THR A 306 -4.75 -13.57 -16.26
C THR A 306 -5.34 -13.48 -14.87
N LEU A 307 -6.02 -12.39 -14.54
CA LEU A 307 -6.48 -12.09 -13.17
C LEU A 307 -7.91 -12.59 -12.90
N GLY A 308 -8.70 -12.88 -13.94
CA GLY A 308 -10.03 -13.48 -13.82
C GLY A 308 -11.13 -12.52 -13.36
N ASP A 309 -12.31 -13.10 -13.06
CA ASP A 309 -13.53 -12.35 -12.75
C ASP A 309 -13.59 -11.86 -11.26
N SER A 310 -12.64 -12.24 -10.44
CA SER A 310 -12.47 -11.67 -9.08
C SER A 310 -11.87 -10.28 -9.07
N TRP A 311 -11.59 -9.71 -10.25
CA TRP A 311 -11.08 -8.37 -10.42
C TRP A 311 -12.07 -7.49 -11.19
N VAL A 312 -12.01 -6.19 -10.92
CA VAL A 312 -12.81 -5.17 -11.60
C VAL A 312 -11.94 -4.48 -12.65
N TYR A 313 -12.52 -4.32 -13.84
CA TYR A 313 -11.88 -3.71 -15.00
C TYR A 313 -12.70 -2.53 -15.48
N ALA A 314 -12.04 -1.44 -15.79
CA ALA A 314 -12.66 -0.26 -16.37
C ALA A 314 -11.76 0.34 -17.45
N ASP A 315 -12.34 0.86 -18.51
CA ASP A 315 -11.59 1.40 -19.63
C ASP A 315 -10.58 2.46 -19.21
N GLY A 316 -9.34 2.27 -19.63
CA GLY A 316 -8.22 3.15 -19.30
C GLY A 316 -7.82 3.18 -17.85
N MET A 317 -8.24 2.23 -17.03
CA MET A 317 -7.85 2.10 -15.62
C MET A 317 -7.09 0.79 -15.37
N LEU A 318 -6.24 0.79 -14.32
CA LEU A 318 -5.61 -0.44 -13.84
C LEU A 318 -6.65 -1.39 -13.25
N PRO A 319 -6.48 -2.72 -13.39
CA PRO A 319 -7.33 -3.70 -12.73
C PRO A 319 -7.28 -3.55 -11.21
N ARG A 320 -8.34 -3.92 -10.53
CA ARG A 320 -8.44 -3.88 -9.05
C ARG A 320 -9.09 -5.15 -8.54
N PRO A 321 -8.65 -5.72 -7.41
CA PRO A 321 -9.42 -6.76 -6.75
C PRO A 321 -10.84 -6.27 -6.47
N ASN A 322 -11.83 -7.11 -6.64
CA ASN A 322 -13.21 -6.77 -6.30
C ASN A 322 -13.39 -6.83 -4.77
N MET A 323 -13.45 -5.67 -4.15
CA MET A 323 -13.57 -5.50 -2.70
C MET A 323 -14.96 -4.98 -2.30
N ASN A 324 -16.01 -5.39 -3.04
CA ASN A 324 -17.40 -5.01 -2.76
C ASN A 324 -17.66 -3.49 -2.71
N GLY A 325 -16.92 -2.71 -3.49
CA GLY A 325 -17.08 -1.27 -3.59
C GLY A 325 -16.16 -0.46 -2.67
N LEU A 326 -15.37 -1.07 -1.79
CA LEU A 326 -14.33 -0.38 -1.01
C LEU A 326 -13.29 0.29 -1.88
N GLU A 327 -13.05 -0.25 -3.06
CA GLU A 327 -12.21 0.33 -4.09
C GLU A 327 -12.78 1.63 -4.69
N ASN A 328 -14.01 1.96 -4.38
CA ASN A 328 -14.72 3.18 -4.84
C ASN A 328 -14.77 4.27 -3.76
N SER A 329 -13.95 4.18 -2.71
CA SER A 329 -13.87 5.26 -1.72
C SER A 329 -13.41 6.57 -2.37
N ASP A 330 -13.88 7.70 -1.85
CA ASP A 330 -13.58 9.06 -2.36
C ASP A 330 -12.09 9.47 -2.22
N ILE A 331 -11.22 8.54 -1.82
CA ILE A 331 -9.79 8.77 -1.71
C ILE A 331 -9.19 8.71 -3.11
N ALA A 332 -8.75 9.85 -3.61
CA ALA A 332 -8.13 9.96 -4.92
C ALA A 332 -6.89 9.06 -5.01
N VAL A 333 -6.93 8.09 -5.91
CA VAL A 333 -5.78 7.27 -6.27
C VAL A 333 -5.25 7.80 -7.59
N LEU A 334 -4.01 8.26 -7.57
CA LEU A 334 -3.32 8.68 -8.78
C LEU A 334 -2.65 7.48 -9.43
N TYR A 335 -3.01 7.25 -10.69
CA TYR A 335 -2.25 6.39 -11.56
C TYR A 335 -1.30 7.25 -12.38
N ALA A 336 -0.01 7.02 -12.22
CA ALA A 336 0.97 7.62 -13.09
C ALA A 336 1.50 6.55 -14.03
N THR A 337 1.33 6.74 -15.33
CA THR A 337 2.29 6.15 -16.25
C THR A 337 3.63 6.82 -16.02
N PRO A 338 4.76 6.10 -16.03
CA PRO A 338 6.08 6.71 -15.92
C PRO A 338 6.20 7.76 -17.01
N VAL A 339 6.27 9.00 -16.60
CA VAL A 339 6.39 10.10 -17.50
C VAL A 339 7.88 10.45 -17.55
N ILE A 340 8.42 10.44 -18.74
CA ILE A 340 9.68 11.10 -19.01
C ILE A 340 9.35 12.59 -19.09
N LEU A 341 9.61 13.32 -18.02
CA LEU A 341 9.55 14.77 -18.07
C LEU A 341 10.79 15.30 -18.75
N ALA A 342 10.58 16.12 -19.75
CA ALA A 342 11.61 16.95 -20.34
C ALA A 342 11.50 18.37 -19.78
N ASP A 343 12.62 19.09 -19.79
CA ASP A 343 12.66 20.49 -19.38
C ASP A 343 11.70 21.35 -20.22
N GLY A 344 10.82 22.08 -19.56
CA GLY A 344 9.78 22.89 -20.20
C GLY A 344 8.46 22.16 -20.47
N ASP A 345 8.33 20.87 -20.14
CA ASP A 345 7.06 20.16 -20.27
C ASP A 345 6.02 20.76 -19.31
N LYS A 346 4.78 20.86 -19.78
CA LYS A 346 3.66 21.21 -18.93
C LYS A 346 3.04 19.97 -18.29
N LEU A 347 2.86 19.98 -16.99
CA LEU A 347 2.21 18.89 -16.27
C LEU A 347 0.82 18.57 -16.84
N ASP A 348 0.07 19.53 -17.33
CA ASP A 348 -1.21 19.28 -17.99
C ASP A 348 -1.08 18.47 -19.29
N SER A 349 0.03 18.58 -20.02
CA SER A 349 0.28 17.75 -21.21
C SER A 349 0.74 16.35 -20.82
N VAL A 350 1.39 16.24 -19.66
CA VAL A 350 1.88 15.01 -19.07
C VAL A 350 0.78 14.29 -18.31
N THR A 351 -0.16 15.03 -17.71
CA THR A 351 -1.32 14.48 -16.98
C THR A 351 -2.31 13.73 -17.85
N LYS A 352 -2.18 13.74 -19.17
CA LYS A 352 -2.90 12.79 -20.02
C LYS A 352 -2.60 11.33 -19.65
N ASN A 353 -1.45 11.10 -19.05
CA ASN A 353 -0.99 9.81 -18.57
C ASN A 353 -1.22 9.60 -17.06
N PHE A 354 -1.70 10.61 -16.35
CA PHE A 354 -2.07 10.51 -14.95
C PHE A 354 -3.59 10.42 -14.87
N ARG A 355 -4.07 9.39 -14.20
CA ARG A 355 -5.50 9.28 -13.90
C ARG A 355 -5.68 9.31 -12.41
N VAL A 356 -6.61 10.13 -11.96
CA VAL A 356 -7.14 9.98 -10.63
C VAL A 356 -8.27 8.99 -10.75
N SER A 357 -8.09 7.80 -10.21
CA SER A 357 -9.16 6.83 -10.19
C SER A 357 -10.16 7.20 -9.12
N LEU A 358 -11.37 6.81 -9.35
CA LEU A 358 -12.55 6.95 -8.54
C LEU A 358 -13.28 8.26 -8.75
N GLY A 359 -14.07 8.25 -9.79
CA GLY A 359 -14.98 9.33 -10.10
C GLY A 359 -14.34 10.40 -10.97
N ASN A 360 -15.14 11.37 -11.30
CA ASN A 360 -14.82 12.42 -12.25
C ASN A 360 -13.88 13.46 -11.61
N VAL A 361 -12.58 13.15 -11.50
CA VAL A 361 -11.60 14.18 -11.15
C VAL A 361 -11.35 15.05 -12.38
N GLU A 362 -11.68 16.30 -12.28
CA GLU A 362 -11.30 17.30 -13.27
C GLU A 362 -9.79 17.52 -13.22
N ASN A 363 -9.07 17.10 -14.26
CA ASN A 363 -7.61 17.17 -14.32
C ASN A 363 -7.00 18.53 -13.98
N GLY A 364 -7.69 19.63 -14.27
CA GLY A 364 -7.24 20.99 -13.95
C GLY A 364 -7.35 21.39 -12.47
N LYS A 365 -7.83 20.50 -11.58
CA LYS A 365 -7.99 20.78 -10.14
C LYS A 365 -7.01 20.01 -9.26
N VAL A 366 -6.12 19.21 -9.84
CA VAL A 366 -5.07 18.55 -9.07
C VAL A 366 -3.94 19.53 -8.81
N VAL A 367 -3.60 19.71 -7.54
CA VAL A 367 -2.45 20.51 -7.11
C VAL A 367 -1.25 19.60 -6.95
N TRP A 368 -0.16 19.96 -7.59
CA TRP A 368 1.07 19.19 -7.59
C TRP A 368 2.16 19.84 -6.74
N LYS A 369 2.92 19.03 -6.02
CA LYS A 369 4.09 19.46 -5.26
C LYS A 369 5.23 18.46 -5.49
N ALA A 370 6.41 18.96 -5.85
CA ALA A 370 7.64 18.18 -5.91
C ALA A 370 8.25 18.04 -4.51
N ASN A 371 8.78 16.85 -4.19
CA ASN A 371 9.27 16.51 -2.86
C ASN A 371 10.80 16.35 -2.79
N ASN A 372 11.46 15.94 -3.88
CA ASN A 372 12.89 15.64 -3.88
C ASN A 372 13.75 16.74 -4.52
N GLY A 373 13.12 17.76 -5.11
CA GLY A 373 13.82 18.91 -5.69
C GLY A 373 14.46 18.65 -7.07
N LEU A 374 14.18 17.53 -7.71
CA LEU A 374 14.59 17.26 -9.08
C LEU A 374 13.69 17.93 -10.11
N VAL A 375 12.48 18.26 -9.71
CA VAL A 375 11.48 18.98 -10.51
C VAL A 375 11.01 20.21 -9.76
N GLU A 376 11.00 21.36 -10.41
CA GLU A 376 10.28 22.55 -9.97
C GLU A 376 9.01 22.70 -10.78
N ILE A 377 7.88 22.89 -10.10
CA ILE A 377 6.58 23.08 -10.75
C ILE A 377 6.21 24.54 -10.65
N GLN A 378 6.12 25.20 -11.79
CA GLN A 378 5.72 26.60 -11.88
C GLN A 378 4.20 26.77 -11.71
N GLY A 379 3.77 27.98 -11.42
CA GLY A 379 2.36 28.28 -11.18
C GLY A 379 1.42 28.03 -12.37
N ASP A 380 1.96 27.89 -13.58
CA ASP A 380 1.22 27.51 -14.79
C ASP A 380 1.29 25.99 -15.11
N GLY A 381 1.83 25.19 -14.17
CA GLY A 381 1.98 23.75 -14.31
C GLY A 381 3.19 23.31 -15.16
N THR A 382 4.09 24.22 -15.53
CA THR A 382 5.32 23.89 -16.25
C THR A 382 6.31 23.22 -15.31
N ALA A 383 6.89 22.09 -15.74
CA ALA A 383 7.93 21.38 -15.02
C ALA A 383 9.31 21.85 -15.48
N ILE A 384 10.16 22.26 -14.55
CA ILE A 384 11.59 22.54 -14.77
C ILE A 384 12.38 21.38 -14.17
N ILE A 385 13.21 20.73 -14.97
CA ILE A 385 14.00 19.57 -14.56
C ILE A 385 15.39 20.03 -14.11
N HIS A 386 15.74 19.74 -12.87
CA HIS A 386 17.04 20.07 -12.28
C HIS A 386 18.03 18.90 -12.29
N GLY A 387 17.58 17.69 -12.51
CA GLY A 387 18.44 16.50 -12.53
C GLY A 387 17.72 15.23 -12.95
N ALA A 388 18.49 14.20 -13.28
CA ALA A 388 17.98 12.87 -13.53
C ALA A 388 17.75 12.10 -12.23
N GLY A 389 16.81 11.17 -12.23
CA GLY A 389 16.49 10.34 -11.09
C GLY A 389 14.98 10.14 -10.91
N THR A 390 14.60 9.72 -9.73
CA THR A 390 13.19 9.58 -9.37
C THR A 390 12.74 10.78 -8.55
N GLU A 391 11.77 11.55 -9.06
CA GLU A 391 11.09 12.60 -8.32
C GLU A 391 9.78 12.03 -7.76
N VAL A 392 9.45 12.39 -6.54
CA VAL A 392 8.15 12.08 -5.96
C VAL A 392 7.30 13.35 -5.98
N LEU A 393 6.25 13.34 -6.78
CA LEU A 393 5.25 14.40 -6.77
C LEU A 393 4.12 14.02 -5.82
N THR A 394 3.72 14.95 -4.97
CA THR A 394 2.45 14.84 -4.24
C THR A 394 1.37 15.50 -5.09
N ALA A 395 0.37 14.73 -5.43
CA ALA A 395 -0.85 15.22 -6.06
C ALA A 395 -1.94 15.35 -5.00
N THR A 396 -2.60 16.50 -4.96
CA THR A 396 -3.69 16.77 -4.02
C THR A 396 -4.94 17.17 -4.80
N TYR A 397 -6.04 16.50 -4.49
CA TYR A 397 -7.36 16.82 -5.02
C TYR A 397 -8.35 16.88 -3.86
N ASN A 398 -9.00 18.04 -3.67
CA ASN A 398 -9.81 18.32 -2.48
C ASN A 398 -8.98 18.07 -1.19
N SER A 399 -9.42 17.14 -0.34
CA SER A 399 -8.73 16.75 0.90
C SER A 399 -7.84 15.51 0.74
N ALA A 400 -7.85 14.85 -0.42
CA ALA A 400 -7.07 13.65 -0.67
C ALA A 400 -5.71 13.98 -1.29
N SER A 401 -4.65 13.38 -0.77
CA SER A 401 -3.29 13.51 -1.30
C SER A 401 -2.67 12.15 -1.57
N ARG A 402 -1.90 12.04 -2.66
CA ARG A 402 -1.13 10.84 -3.00
C ARG A 402 0.22 11.22 -3.56
N ASN A 403 1.21 10.43 -3.20
CA ASN A 403 2.53 10.52 -3.80
C ASN A 403 2.56 9.72 -5.10
N VAL A 404 3.10 10.36 -6.12
CA VAL A 404 3.31 9.79 -7.45
C VAL A 404 4.76 9.97 -7.78
N ALA A 405 5.43 8.89 -8.08
CA ALA A 405 6.82 9.00 -8.45
C ALA A 405 6.96 9.13 -9.98
N ILE A 406 7.88 9.94 -10.38
CA ILE A 406 8.19 10.27 -11.77
C ILE A 406 9.64 9.94 -12.02
N ILE A 407 9.88 9.15 -13.06
CA ILE A 407 11.24 8.83 -13.48
C ILE A 407 11.68 9.89 -14.48
N ILE A 408 12.69 10.66 -14.10
CA ILE A 408 13.35 11.59 -14.97
C ILE A 408 14.58 10.86 -15.51
N LYS A 409 14.51 10.42 -16.75
CA LYS A 409 15.69 9.87 -17.42
C LYS A 409 16.67 10.99 -17.63
N GLY A 410 17.91 10.78 -17.19
CA GLY A 410 19.00 11.62 -17.63
C GLY A 410 19.04 11.62 -19.15
N THR A 411 19.09 12.77 -19.76
CA THR A 411 19.49 12.86 -21.16
C THR A 411 20.88 12.25 -21.24
N ASP A 412 21.01 11.14 -21.97
CA ASP A 412 22.29 10.46 -22.14
C ASP A 412 23.37 11.49 -22.47
N GLY A 413 24.14 11.89 -21.45
CA GLY A 413 25.49 12.43 -21.52
C GLY A 413 25.76 13.68 -22.30
N ILE A 414 24.79 14.39 -22.85
CA ILE A 414 25.01 15.74 -23.39
C ILE A 414 23.96 16.66 -22.77
N ASN A 415 24.21 17.06 -21.53
CA ASN A 415 23.64 18.32 -21.06
C ASN A 415 23.91 19.33 -22.19
N SER A 416 22.86 19.99 -22.67
CA SER A 416 23.01 21.11 -23.56
C SER A 416 24.14 21.97 -23.00
N ILE A 417 25.31 21.90 -23.60
CA ILE A 417 26.32 22.90 -23.39
C ILE A 417 25.55 24.17 -23.73
N ASN A 418 25.28 25.02 -22.76
CA ASN A 418 24.93 26.40 -23.01
C ASN A 418 26.12 26.99 -23.77
N VAL A 419 26.16 26.69 -25.03
CA VAL A 419 26.97 27.46 -25.96
C VAL A 419 26.23 28.79 -25.99
N SER A 420 26.63 29.70 -25.09
CA SER A 420 26.45 31.10 -25.40
C SER A 420 26.79 31.21 -26.87
N ARG A 421 25.79 31.50 -27.70
CA ARG A 421 25.97 31.73 -29.11
C ARG A 421 26.88 32.93 -29.28
N ASN A 422 28.18 32.72 -29.13
CA ASN A 422 29.12 33.58 -29.75
C ASN A 422 28.96 33.32 -31.27
N THR A 423 28.14 34.13 -31.87
CA THR A 423 27.97 34.22 -33.29
C THR A 423 29.33 34.60 -33.87
N GLY A 424 30.07 33.59 -34.35
CA GLY A 424 31.23 33.91 -35.14
C GLY A 424 32.40 32.94 -35.25
N ASP A 425 32.51 31.88 -34.49
CA ASP A 425 33.67 30.99 -34.61
C ASP A 425 33.37 29.81 -35.55
N ASP A 426 33.79 29.98 -36.79
CA ASP A 426 33.78 28.94 -37.83
C ASP A 426 34.92 27.91 -37.59
N VAL A 427 35.00 27.40 -36.34
CA VAL A 427 36.06 26.48 -35.90
C VAL A 427 35.57 25.03 -35.98
N TRP A 428 36.37 24.21 -36.64
CA TRP A 428 36.19 22.77 -36.65
C TRP A 428 36.59 22.18 -35.28
N ARG A 429 35.79 21.31 -34.72
CA ARG A 429 36.11 20.60 -33.48
C ARG A 429 35.98 19.10 -33.69
N ASN A 430 36.88 18.33 -33.09
CA ASN A 430 36.76 16.89 -33.03
C ASN A 430 35.66 16.49 -32.00
N LEU A 431 35.34 15.21 -31.91
CA LEU A 431 34.30 14.70 -30.95
C LEU A 431 34.71 14.90 -29.49
N SER A 432 35.98 15.17 -29.19
CA SER A 432 36.48 15.52 -27.86
C SER A 432 36.40 17.03 -27.57
N GLY A 433 35.83 17.85 -28.47
CA GLY A 433 35.69 19.29 -28.33
C GLY A 433 36.94 20.12 -28.66
N GLN A 434 38.07 19.51 -29.07
CA GLN A 434 39.29 20.19 -29.40
C GLN A 434 39.20 20.85 -30.79
N ALA A 435 39.73 22.06 -30.93
CA ALA A 435 39.78 22.77 -32.20
C ALA A 435 40.73 22.08 -33.19
N VAL A 436 40.26 21.92 -34.42
CA VAL A 436 41.02 21.29 -35.52
C VAL A 436 41.16 22.32 -36.65
N SER A 437 42.36 22.71 -36.95
CA SER A 437 42.61 23.70 -37.98
C SER A 437 42.39 23.18 -39.41
N THR A 438 42.63 21.89 -39.63
CA THR A 438 42.46 21.24 -40.93
C THR A 438 41.81 19.88 -40.74
N PRO A 439 40.48 19.78 -40.91
CA PRO A 439 39.81 18.52 -40.75
C PRO A 439 40.19 17.55 -41.85
N THR A 440 40.64 16.38 -41.47
CA THR A 440 40.87 15.24 -42.36
C THR A 440 39.64 14.33 -42.35
N HIS A 441 39.70 13.22 -43.10
CA HIS A 441 38.59 12.26 -43.12
C HIS A 441 38.08 11.91 -41.71
N GLY A 442 36.78 12.14 -41.41
CA GLY A 442 36.19 11.87 -40.09
C GLY A 442 34.95 12.68 -39.76
N ILE A 443 34.51 12.57 -38.51
CA ILE A 443 33.33 13.29 -37.97
C ILE A 443 33.82 14.47 -37.12
N TYR A 444 33.29 15.64 -37.40
CA TYR A 444 33.63 16.89 -36.72
C TYR A 444 32.35 17.66 -36.34
N ILE A 445 32.50 18.62 -35.45
CA ILE A 445 31.44 19.59 -35.10
C ILE A 445 31.88 20.95 -35.63
N ARG A 446 31.04 21.60 -36.41
CA ARG A 446 31.23 22.96 -36.91
C ARG A 446 29.97 23.76 -36.77
N ASN A 447 30.01 24.91 -36.11
CA ASN A 447 28.84 25.73 -35.82
C ASN A 447 27.70 24.94 -35.09
N GLY A 448 28.08 24.05 -34.15
CA GLY A 448 27.14 23.24 -33.41
C GLY A 448 26.49 22.10 -34.22
N LYS A 449 26.91 21.87 -35.47
CA LYS A 449 26.37 20.81 -36.32
C LYS A 449 27.42 19.73 -36.59
N LYS A 450 26.96 18.47 -36.57
CA LYS A 450 27.79 17.33 -36.98
C LYS A 450 28.08 17.40 -38.49
N VAL A 451 29.34 17.38 -38.88
CA VAL A 451 29.81 17.38 -40.26
C VAL A 451 30.70 16.17 -40.51
N ILE A 452 30.45 15.46 -41.59
CA ILE A 452 31.28 14.34 -42.03
C ILE A 452 32.18 14.86 -43.13
N VAL A 453 33.50 14.82 -42.90
CA VAL A 453 34.52 15.13 -43.91
C VAL A 453 34.92 13.79 -44.53
N ARG A 454 34.77 13.66 -45.84
CA ARG A 454 35.11 12.48 -46.65
C ARG A 454 36.42 12.64 -47.34
#